data_17345591250ceeb1b9f74d18eebfba1a
#
_entry.id   17345591250ceeb1b9f74d18eebfba1a
#
_cell.length_a   1.000
_cell.length_b   1.000
_cell.length_c   1.000
_cell.angle_alpha   90.00
_cell.angle_beta   90.00
_cell.angle_gamma   90.00
#
_symmetry.space_group_name_H-M   'P 1'
#
loop_
_entity.id
_entity.type
_entity.pdbx_description
1 polymer ?
#
loop_
_entity_poly.entity_id
_entity_poly.type
_entity_poly.pdbx_seq_one_letter_code
_entity_poly.pdbx_strand_id
1 'polypeptide(L)' 'MDDSWQKKWDGKWDQFKGKVKQTWGDMTDDDCDVAEGKYDEMVGRIKTRTGEQEQAIRDRLSTL' A
#
# COMPACT_ATOMS: atom_id res chain seq x y z
N MET A 1 -1.77 6.18 -14.91
CA MET A 1 -2.24 5.07 -14.09
C MET A 1 -2.10 5.39 -12.62
N ASP A 2 -0.94 5.83 -12.23
CA ASP A 2 -0.67 6.01 -10.81
C ASP A 2 -1.23 7.29 -10.24
N ASP A 3 -1.54 8.26 -11.11
CA ASP A 3 -2.14 9.50 -10.65
C ASP A 3 -3.49 9.27 -9.99
N SER A 4 -4.30 8.34 -10.55
CA SER A 4 -5.59 8.02 -9.96
C SER A 4 -5.44 7.43 -8.58
N TRP A 5 -4.46 6.54 -8.42
CA TRP A 5 -4.24 5.90 -7.13
C TRP A 5 -3.78 6.91 -6.10
N GLN A 6 -2.86 7.79 -6.48
CA GLN A 6 -2.34 8.81 -5.59
C GLN A 6 -3.46 9.79 -5.18
N LYS A 7 -4.29 10.18 -6.12
CA LYS A 7 -5.40 11.10 -5.84
C LYS A 7 -6.39 10.51 -4.87
N LYS A 8 -6.61 9.21 -4.97
CA LYS A 8 -7.55 8.53 -4.08
C LYS A 8 -7.16 8.72 -2.62
N TRP A 9 -5.87 8.78 -2.34
CA TRP A 9 -5.37 8.87 -0.97
C TRP A 9 -4.85 10.23 -0.61
N ASP A 10 -4.95 11.20 -1.51
CA ASP A 10 -4.52 12.56 -1.21
C ASP A 10 -5.33 13.10 -0.03
N GLY A 11 -4.61 13.55 1.01
CA GLY A 11 -5.26 14.02 2.23
C GLY A 11 -5.75 12.93 3.15
N LYS A 12 -5.61 11.65 2.75
CA LYS A 12 -6.05 10.52 3.56
C LYS A 12 -4.95 9.50 3.75
N TRP A 13 -3.72 9.92 3.57
CA TRP A 13 -2.59 8.98 3.61
C TRP A 13 -2.48 8.28 4.97
N ASP A 14 -2.73 9.02 6.06
CA ASP A 14 -2.65 8.43 7.39
C ASP A 14 -3.67 7.31 7.57
N GLN A 15 -4.87 7.49 7.04
CA GLN A 15 -5.89 6.46 7.09
C GLN A 15 -5.48 5.25 6.28
N PHE A 16 -4.90 5.50 5.12
CA PHE A 16 -4.44 4.43 4.25
C PHE A 16 -3.34 3.62 4.94
N LYS A 17 -2.37 4.30 5.57
CA LYS A 17 -1.32 3.60 6.29
C LYS A 17 -1.88 2.69 7.37
N GLY A 18 -2.88 3.16 8.09
CA GLY A 18 -3.54 2.37 9.10
C GLY A 18 -4.17 1.11 8.52
N LYS A 19 -4.85 1.25 7.39
CA LYS A 19 -5.48 0.13 6.73
C LYS A 19 -4.47 -0.89 6.23
N VAL A 20 -3.36 -0.40 5.68
CA VAL A 20 -2.30 -1.29 5.19
C VAL A 20 -1.71 -2.07 6.35
N LYS A 21 -1.39 -1.40 7.45
CA LYS A 21 -0.81 -2.08 8.61
C LYS A 21 -1.79 -3.06 9.24
N GLN A 22 -3.07 -2.78 9.15
CA GLN A 22 -4.09 -3.67 9.66
C GLN A 22 -4.26 -4.91 8.78
N THR A 23 -4.19 -4.70 7.48
CA THR A 23 -4.34 -5.78 6.50
C THR A 23 -3.10 -6.66 6.44
N TRP A 24 -1.93 -6.05 6.49
CA TRP A 24 -0.64 -6.73 6.46
C TRP A 24 0.15 -6.29 7.69
N GLY A 25 0.05 -7.08 8.75
CA GLY A 25 0.65 -6.72 10.03
C GLY A 25 2.16 -6.53 10.00
N ASP A 26 2.83 -7.06 8.98
CA ASP A 26 4.29 -6.92 8.85
C ASP A 26 4.70 -5.58 8.27
N MET A 27 3.76 -4.78 7.77
CA MET A 27 4.08 -3.47 7.23
C MET A 27 4.30 -2.44 8.33
N THR A 28 5.22 -1.52 8.08
CA THR A 28 5.53 -0.44 9.02
C THR A 28 5.21 0.91 8.40
N ASP A 29 5.17 1.95 9.25
CA ASP A 29 4.98 3.32 8.75
C ASP A 29 6.08 3.70 7.75
N ASP A 30 7.31 3.30 8.03
CA ASP A 30 8.42 3.62 7.12
C ASP A 30 8.22 3.02 5.75
N ASP A 31 7.74 1.77 5.69
CA ASP A 31 7.45 1.13 4.41
C ASP A 31 6.42 1.90 3.63
N CYS A 32 5.38 2.34 4.31
CA CYS A 32 4.32 3.10 3.66
C CYS A 32 4.82 4.47 3.21
N ASP A 33 5.62 5.14 4.03
CA ASP A 33 6.14 6.46 3.69
C ASP A 33 7.04 6.41 2.46
N VAL A 34 7.89 5.38 2.38
CA VAL A 34 8.77 5.21 1.22
C VAL A 34 7.94 5.05 -0.05
N ALA A 35 6.81 4.38 0.05
CA ALA A 35 5.97 4.09 -1.11
C ALA A 35 4.88 5.13 -1.35
N GLU A 36 4.90 6.23 -0.62
CA GLU A 36 3.88 7.25 -0.75
C GLU A 36 3.81 7.77 -2.18
N GLY A 37 2.61 7.68 -2.78
CA GLY A 37 2.42 8.14 -4.15
C GLY A 37 2.98 7.21 -5.22
N LYS A 38 3.54 6.05 -4.82
CA LYS A 38 4.15 5.11 -5.74
C LYS A 38 3.51 3.74 -5.59
N TYR A 39 2.53 3.46 -6.42
CA TYR A 39 1.76 2.23 -6.32
C TYR A 39 2.64 0.98 -6.44
N ASP A 40 3.50 0.95 -7.45
CA ASP A 40 4.36 -0.21 -7.68
C ASP A 40 5.32 -0.43 -6.51
N GLU A 41 5.81 0.65 -5.92
CA GLU A 41 6.68 0.56 -4.77
C GLU A 41 5.93 -0.04 -3.58
N MET A 42 4.68 0.37 -3.38
CA MET A 42 3.86 -0.16 -2.30
C MET A 42 3.66 -1.66 -2.47
N VAL A 43 3.30 -2.09 -3.68
CA VAL A 43 3.12 -3.50 -3.95
C VAL A 43 4.40 -4.28 -3.68
N GLY A 44 5.54 -3.74 -4.12
CA GLY A 44 6.82 -4.40 -3.90
C GLY A 44 7.18 -4.51 -2.42
N ARG A 45 6.90 -3.46 -1.66
CA ARG A 45 7.18 -3.47 -0.23
C ARG A 45 6.32 -4.51 0.50
N ILE A 46 5.03 -4.56 0.16
CA ILE A 46 4.14 -5.53 0.77
C ILE A 46 4.60 -6.95 0.43
N LYS A 47 4.95 -7.17 -0.83
CA LYS A 47 5.41 -8.48 -1.26
C LYS A 47 6.67 -8.90 -0.49
N THR A 48 7.61 -7.99 -0.32
CA THR A 48 8.85 -8.27 0.40
C THR A 48 8.57 -8.61 1.85
N ARG A 49 7.63 -7.91 2.49
CA ARG A 49 7.35 -8.11 3.91
C ARG A 49 6.49 -9.33 4.18
N THR A 50 5.55 -9.64 3.29
CA THR A 50 4.56 -10.68 3.55
C THR A 50 4.77 -11.95 2.75
N GLY A 51 5.46 -11.88 1.63
CA GLY A 51 5.63 -13.01 0.74
C GLY A 51 4.40 -13.32 -0.10
N GLU A 52 3.37 -12.47 -0.04
CA GLU A 52 2.16 -12.69 -0.83
C GLU A 52 2.42 -12.43 -2.30
N GLN A 53 1.58 -13.03 -3.14
CA GLN A 53 1.67 -12.82 -4.57
C GLN A 53 1.21 -11.43 -4.94
N GLU A 54 1.82 -10.87 -5.97
CA GLU A 54 1.52 -9.53 -6.41
C GLU A 54 0.04 -9.33 -6.73
N GLN A 55 -0.58 -10.30 -7.39
CA GLN A 55 -1.99 -10.18 -7.77
C GLN A 55 -2.88 -10.11 -6.53
N ALA A 56 -2.59 -10.90 -5.52
CA ALA A 56 -3.35 -10.88 -4.27
C ALA A 56 -3.22 -9.52 -3.59
N ILE A 57 -2.01 -8.96 -3.60
CA ILE A 57 -1.75 -7.65 -3.01
C ILE A 57 -2.53 -6.58 -3.75
N ARG A 58 -2.50 -6.60 -5.09
CA ARG A 58 -3.22 -5.61 -5.88
C ARG A 58 -4.71 -5.68 -5.64
N ASP A 59 -5.25 -6.90 -5.55
CA ASP A 59 -6.67 -7.09 -5.28
C ASP A 59 -7.07 -6.48 -3.94
N ARG A 60 -6.26 -6.69 -2.92
CA ARG A 60 -6.55 -6.12 -1.61
C ARG A 60 -6.44 -4.60 -1.61
N LEU A 61 -5.41 -4.08 -2.25
CA LEU A 61 -5.24 -2.62 -2.31
C LEU A 61 -6.42 -1.96 -2.99
N SER A 62 -7.03 -2.61 -3.95
CA SER A 62 -8.17 -2.03 -4.67
C SER A 62 -9.42 -1.97 -3.81
N THR A 63 -9.48 -2.72 -2.72
CA THR A 63 -10.66 -2.76 -1.83
C THR A 63 -10.48 -1.95 -0.56
N LEU A 64 -9.33 -1.40 -0.32
CA LEU A 64 -9.08 -0.63 0.90
C LEU A 64 -9.83 0.70 0.93
#